data_89a018718cbda9223729c6b487857d4a
#
_entry.id   89a018718cbda9223729c6b487857d4a
#
_cell.length_a   1.000
_cell.length_b   1.000
_cell.length_c   1.000
_cell.angle_alpha   90.00
_cell.angle_beta   90.00
_cell.angle_gamma   90.00
#
_symmetry.space_group_name_H-M   'P 1'
#
loop_
_entity.id
_entity.type
_entity.pdbx_description
1 polymer ?
#
loop_
_entity_poly.entity_id
_entity_poly.type
_entity_poly.pdbx_seq_one_letter_code
_entity_poly.pdbx_strand_id
1 'polypeptide(L)'
;MNETRKWILHRISGIILAPLYAWLYFSFISLSTKNYSEAIYFFKNPLFEILTILVFFVGFFHAKISLSEIFEDYIHNQKTKDVANLLVLIFSIIIPVIILILLIYKI
;
A
#
# COMPACT_ATOMS: atom_id res chain seq x y z
N MET A 1 10.08 15.51 -7.61
CA MET A 1 9.14 16.05 -6.61
C MET A 1 9.93 16.82 -5.58
N ASN A 2 9.53 18.05 -5.25
CA ASN A 2 10.29 18.85 -4.29
C ASN A 2 10.01 18.36 -2.85
N GLU A 3 10.81 18.83 -1.89
CA GLU A 3 10.72 18.37 -0.51
C GLU A 3 9.39 18.73 0.15
N THR A 4 8.85 19.92 -0.18
CA THR A 4 7.57 20.37 0.38
C THR A 4 6.43 19.46 -0.08
N ARG A 5 6.36 19.16 -1.38
CA ARG A 5 5.35 18.26 -1.92
C ARG A 5 5.47 16.86 -1.34
N LYS A 6 6.70 16.37 -1.22
CA LYS A 6 6.97 15.05 -0.66
C LYS A 6 6.50 14.96 0.80
N TRP A 7 6.78 15.98 1.59
CA TRP A 7 6.34 16.06 2.98
C TRP A 7 4.82 16.09 3.08
N ILE A 8 4.16 16.91 2.27
CA ILE A 8 2.69 17.02 2.26
C ILE A 8 2.05 15.69 1.86
N LEU A 9 2.55 15.05 0.79
CA LEU A 9 2.03 13.78 0.32
C LEU A 9 2.22 12.67 1.36
N HIS A 10 3.36 12.65 2.02
CA HIS A 10 3.63 11.69 3.09
C HIS A 10 2.63 11.86 4.23
N ARG A 11 2.40 13.09 4.64
CA ARG A 11 1.49 13.38 5.73
C ARG A 11 0.03 13.07 5.37
N ILE A 12 -0.41 13.46 4.17
CA ILE A 12 -1.77 13.19 3.69
C ILE A 12 -2.00 11.69 3.56
N SER A 13 -1.06 10.96 2.97
CA SER A 13 -1.19 9.51 2.82
C SER A 13 -1.27 8.80 4.17
N GLY A 14 -0.50 9.26 5.17
CA GLY A 14 -0.58 8.72 6.52
C GLY A 14 -1.93 8.95 7.16
N ILE A 15 -2.51 10.14 6.99
CA ILE A 15 -3.83 10.47 7.51
C ILE A 15 -4.91 9.60 6.87
N ILE A 16 -4.82 9.37 5.56
CA ILE A 16 -5.75 8.51 4.84
C ILE A 16 -5.59 7.05 5.28
N LEU A 17 -4.36 6.59 5.48
CA LEU A 17 -4.07 5.22 5.84
C LEU A 17 -4.51 4.85 7.25
N ALA A 18 -4.51 5.78 8.20
CA ALA A 18 -4.86 5.47 9.58
C ALA A 18 -6.23 4.80 9.70
N PRO A 19 -7.33 5.38 9.17
CA PRO A 19 -8.63 4.70 9.23
C PRO A 19 -8.68 3.45 8.34
N LEU A 20 -7.96 3.42 7.21
CA LEU A 20 -7.91 2.25 6.35
C LEU A 20 -7.20 1.08 7.01
N TYR A 21 -6.12 1.33 7.74
CA TYR A 21 -5.44 0.28 8.49
C TYR A 21 -6.30 -0.22 9.65
N ALA A 22 -7.03 0.67 10.32
CA ALA A 22 -7.97 0.26 11.37
C ALA A 22 -9.04 -0.67 10.79
N TRP A 23 -9.64 -0.30 9.66
CA TRP A 23 -10.60 -1.15 8.97
C TRP A 23 -10.00 -2.49 8.57
N LEU A 24 -8.79 -2.47 8.00
CA LEU A 24 -8.10 -3.69 7.57
C LEU A 24 -7.81 -4.61 8.76
N TYR A 25 -7.38 -4.04 9.88
CA TYR A 25 -7.08 -4.79 11.09
C TYR A 25 -8.33 -5.51 11.61
N PHE A 26 -9.45 -4.79 11.74
CA PHE A 26 -10.69 -5.38 12.21
C PHE A 26 -11.25 -6.41 11.21
N SER A 27 -11.12 -6.15 9.92
CA SER A 27 -11.53 -7.09 8.88
C SER A 27 -10.69 -8.36 8.92
N PHE A 28 -9.40 -8.23 9.12
CA PHE A 28 -8.50 -9.38 9.23
C PHE A 28 -8.87 -10.26 10.42
N ILE A 29 -9.15 -9.67 11.57
CA ILE A 29 -9.58 -10.42 12.76
C ILE A 29 -10.88 -11.15 12.46
N SER A 30 -11.84 -10.48 11.84
CA SER A 30 -13.12 -11.08 11.47
C SER A 30 -12.93 -12.26 10.50
N LEU A 31 -12.07 -12.09 9.49
CA LEU A 31 -11.84 -13.14 8.49
C LEU A 31 -11.04 -14.32 9.04
N SER A 32 -10.25 -14.12 10.08
CA SER A 32 -9.43 -15.20 10.64
C SER A 32 -10.23 -16.36 11.22
N THR A 33 -11.51 -16.10 11.56
CA THR A 33 -12.41 -17.13 12.09
C THR A 33 -13.34 -17.70 11.01
N LYS A 34 -13.22 -17.25 9.76
CA LYS A 34 -14.10 -17.66 8.68
C LYS A 34 -13.43 -18.66 7.75
N ASN A 35 -14.25 -19.52 7.13
CA ASN A 35 -13.75 -20.44 6.14
C ASN A 35 -13.50 -19.75 4.79
N TYR A 36 -12.98 -20.52 3.81
CA TYR A 36 -12.63 -19.96 2.50
C TYR A 36 -13.83 -19.33 1.77
N SER A 37 -14.98 -20.00 1.83
CA SER A 37 -16.19 -19.51 1.15
C SER A 37 -16.68 -18.18 1.72
N GLU A 38 -16.63 -18.05 3.05
CA GLU A 38 -17.02 -16.81 3.71
C GLU A 38 -16.06 -15.67 3.43
N ALA A 39 -14.75 -15.97 3.36
CA ALA A 39 -13.74 -14.97 3.02
C ALA A 39 -13.94 -14.46 1.60
N ILE A 40 -14.23 -15.34 0.64
CA ILE A 40 -14.52 -14.94 -0.74
C ILE A 40 -15.76 -14.09 -0.79
N TYR A 41 -16.80 -14.46 -0.06
CA TYR A 41 -18.04 -13.68 0.00
C TYR A 41 -17.78 -12.27 0.52
N PHE A 42 -16.93 -12.12 1.53
CA PHE A 42 -16.53 -10.81 2.04
C PHE A 42 -15.96 -9.92 0.93
N PHE A 43 -15.04 -10.46 0.12
CA PHE A 43 -14.41 -9.70 -0.94
C PHE A 43 -15.29 -9.51 -2.19
N LYS A 44 -16.42 -10.19 -2.27
CA LYS A 44 -17.40 -9.94 -3.33
C LYS A 44 -18.17 -8.64 -3.14
N ASN A 45 -18.20 -8.11 -1.92
CA ASN A 45 -18.82 -6.82 -1.67
C ASN A 45 -17.99 -5.73 -2.36
N PRO A 46 -18.57 -4.95 -3.29
CA PRO A 46 -17.80 -3.95 -4.03
C PRO A 46 -17.12 -2.91 -3.13
N LEU A 47 -17.76 -2.54 -2.03
CA LEU A 47 -17.18 -1.58 -1.09
C LEU A 47 -15.92 -2.13 -0.44
N PHE A 48 -15.95 -3.38 0.03
CA PHE A 48 -14.80 -4.00 0.68
C PHE A 48 -13.67 -4.26 -0.30
N GLU A 49 -14.00 -4.61 -1.53
CA GLU A 49 -13.00 -4.78 -2.59
C GLU A 49 -12.29 -3.47 -2.88
N ILE A 50 -13.05 -2.37 -3.04
CA ILE A 50 -12.47 -1.05 -3.28
C ILE A 50 -11.59 -0.60 -2.11
N LEU A 51 -12.06 -0.79 -0.87
CA LEU A 51 -11.29 -0.42 0.31
C LEU A 51 -9.98 -1.20 0.41
N THR A 52 -10.00 -2.49 0.08
CA THR A 52 -8.79 -3.32 0.07
C THR A 52 -7.79 -2.82 -0.96
N ILE A 53 -8.25 -2.50 -2.16
CA ILE A 53 -7.41 -1.97 -3.22
C ILE A 53 -6.78 -0.64 -2.78
N LEU A 54 -7.59 0.26 -2.20
CA LEU A 54 -7.11 1.55 -1.70
C LEU A 54 -6.02 1.38 -0.64
N VAL A 55 -6.21 0.45 0.29
CA VAL A 55 -5.22 0.19 1.34
C VAL A 55 -3.88 -0.18 0.73
N PHE A 56 -3.87 -1.08 -0.27
CA PHE A 56 -2.63 -1.52 -0.87
C PHE A 56 -1.98 -0.43 -1.71
N PHE A 57 -2.74 0.27 -2.55
CA PHE A 57 -2.17 1.33 -3.38
C PHE A 57 -1.65 2.50 -2.54
N VAL A 58 -2.46 3.01 -1.63
CA VAL A 58 -2.05 4.14 -0.77
C VAL A 58 -0.94 3.71 0.18
N GLY A 59 -1.01 2.48 0.71
CA GLY A 59 0.01 1.92 1.59
C GLY A 59 1.36 1.82 0.93
N PHE A 60 1.42 1.28 -0.29
CA PHE A 60 2.68 1.18 -1.03
C PHE A 60 3.18 2.54 -1.47
N PHE A 61 2.31 3.47 -1.82
CA PHE A 61 2.70 4.83 -2.13
C PHE A 61 3.34 5.52 -0.91
N HIS A 62 2.71 5.39 0.25
CA HIS A 62 3.23 5.93 1.50
C HIS A 62 4.58 5.31 1.86
N ALA A 63 4.70 3.99 1.74
CA ALA A 63 5.94 3.27 2.01
C ALA A 63 7.05 3.72 1.05
N LYS A 64 6.71 3.94 -0.22
CA LYS A 64 7.68 4.44 -1.21
C LYS A 64 8.24 5.79 -0.79
N ILE A 65 7.39 6.72 -0.36
CA ILE A 65 7.83 8.05 0.09
C ILE A 65 8.70 7.93 1.33
N SER A 66 8.27 7.11 2.31
CA SER A 66 9.01 6.90 3.56
C SER A 66 10.39 6.32 3.31
N LEU A 67 10.48 5.30 2.45
CA LEU A 67 11.77 4.68 2.10
C LEU A 67 12.67 5.64 1.33
N SER A 68 12.09 6.46 0.45
CA SER A 68 12.85 7.46 -0.28
C SER A 68 13.48 8.48 0.66
N GLU A 69 12.76 8.89 1.71
CA GLU A 69 13.31 9.79 2.73
C GLU A 69 14.46 9.14 3.51
N ILE A 70 14.32 7.86 3.86
CA ILE A 70 15.37 7.11 4.52
C ILE A 70 16.62 7.01 3.62
N PHE A 71 16.43 6.72 2.35
CA PHE A 71 17.55 6.64 1.41
C PHE A 71 18.26 7.98 1.27
N GLU A 72 17.50 9.08 1.26
CA GLU A 72 18.07 10.42 1.20
C GLU A 72 18.97 10.71 2.39
N ASP A 73 18.56 10.27 3.58
CA ASP A 73 19.29 10.53 4.81
C ASP A 73 20.50 9.62 5.02
N TYR A 74 20.42 8.36 4.59
CA TYR A 74 21.44 7.34 4.95
C TYR A 74 22.30 6.88 3.78
N ILE A 75 21.88 7.05 2.54
CA ILE A 75 22.66 6.66 1.38
C ILE A 75 23.30 7.91 0.78
N HIS A 76 24.64 7.93 0.77
CA HIS A 76 25.39 9.10 0.28
C HIS A 76 25.79 8.98 -1.20
N ASN A 77 25.92 7.75 -1.70
CA ASN A 77 26.27 7.51 -3.11
C ASN A 77 25.02 7.72 -3.96
N GLN A 78 25.08 8.68 -4.88
CA GLN A 78 23.91 9.04 -5.72
C GLN A 78 23.46 7.86 -6.58
N LYS A 79 24.38 7.11 -7.14
CA LYS A 79 24.06 5.97 -7.99
C LYS A 79 23.32 4.87 -7.22
N THR A 80 23.80 4.57 -6.02
CA THR A 80 23.14 3.59 -5.14
C THR A 80 21.75 4.06 -4.72
N LYS A 81 21.64 5.35 -4.41
CA LYS A 81 20.34 5.96 -4.06
C LYS A 81 19.35 5.84 -5.20
N ASP A 82 19.77 6.12 -6.43
CA ASP A 82 18.91 6.04 -7.60
C ASP A 82 18.45 4.60 -7.85
N VAL A 83 19.33 3.62 -7.69
CA VAL A 83 18.97 2.21 -7.83
C VAL A 83 17.97 1.78 -6.74
N ALA A 84 18.20 2.18 -5.49
CA ALA A 84 17.30 1.85 -4.39
C ALA A 84 15.91 2.45 -4.63
N ASN A 85 15.84 3.71 -5.04
CA ASN A 85 14.56 4.37 -5.34
C ASN A 85 13.85 3.70 -6.51
N LEU A 86 14.58 3.27 -7.53
CA LEU A 86 14.01 2.56 -8.68
C LEU A 86 13.41 1.22 -8.25
N LEU A 87 14.12 0.47 -7.42
CA LEU A 87 13.62 -0.82 -6.94
C LEU A 87 12.34 -0.65 -6.10
N VAL A 88 12.32 0.35 -5.22
CA VAL A 88 11.12 0.64 -4.42
C VAL A 88 9.95 1.04 -5.32
N LEU A 89 10.22 1.86 -6.35
CA LEU A 89 9.18 2.26 -7.30
C LEU A 89 8.60 1.04 -8.03
N ILE A 90 9.45 0.14 -8.51
CA ILE A 90 9.03 -1.07 -9.21
C ILE A 90 8.14 -1.92 -8.31
N PHE A 91 8.59 -2.21 -7.08
CA PHE A 91 7.80 -3.02 -6.15
C PHE A 91 6.51 -2.33 -5.74
N SER A 92 6.51 -1.00 -5.59
CA SER A 92 5.32 -0.26 -5.19
C SER A 92 4.25 -0.21 -6.29
N ILE A 93 4.61 -0.53 -7.52
CA ILE A 93 3.67 -0.65 -8.64
C ILE A 93 3.25 -2.10 -8.84
N ILE A 94 4.23 -3.02 -8.87
CA ILE A 94 3.99 -4.43 -9.21
C ILE A 94 3.12 -5.13 -8.18
N ILE A 95 3.42 -4.97 -6.89
CA ILE A 95 2.70 -5.70 -5.84
C ILE A 95 1.23 -5.30 -5.75
N PRO A 96 0.88 -4.00 -5.73
CA PRO A 96 -0.55 -3.62 -5.75
C PRO A 96 -1.28 -4.08 -7.01
N VAL A 97 -0.61 -4.08 -8.17
CA VAL A 97 -1.21 -4.55 -9.42
C VAL A 97 -1.49 -6.05 -9.35
N ILE A 98 -0.56 -6.84 -8.80
CA ILE A 98 -0.76 -8.28 -8.61
C ILE A 98 -1.95 -8.53 -7.68
N ILE A 99 -2.05 -7.79 -6.59
CA ILE A 99 -3.16 -7.90 -5.64
C ILE A 99 -4.48 -7.55 -6.32
N LEU A 100 -4.50 -6.48 -7.12
CA LEU A 100 -5.68 -6.08 -7.87
C LEU A 100 -6.13 -7.20 -8.81
N ILE A 101 -5.21 -7.79 -9.56
CA ILE A 101 -5.51 -8.88 -10.48
C ILE A 101 -6.07 -10.08 -9.72
N LEU A 102 -5.46 -10.45 -8.60
CA LEU A 102 -5.92 -11.58 -7.80
C LEU A 102 -7.33 -11.35 -7.25
N LEU A 103 -7.63 -10.14 -6.80
CA LEU A 103 -8.96 -9.81 -6.29
C LEU A 103 -10.01 -9.87 -7.39
N ILE A 104 -9.68 -9.38 -8.58
CA ILE A 104 -10.62 -9.38 -9.70
C ILE A 104 -10.90 -10.81 -10.19
N TYR A 105 -9.87 -11.62 -10.36
CA TYR A 105 -10.01 -12.95 -10.96
C TYR A 105 -10.46 -14.02 -9.95
N LYS A 106 -10.23 -13.84 -8.67
CA LYS A 106 -10.69 -14.79 -7.66
C LYS A 106 -12.13 -14.52 -7.21
N ILE A 107 -12.55 -13.32 -7.41
CA ILE A 107 -13.87 -12.88 -7.00
C ILE A 107 -14.78 -12.80 -8.20
#